data_cc736f859e2364bb14638c6e4a1cdfaf
#
_entry.id   cc736f859e2364bb14638c6e4a1cdfaf
#
_cell.length_a   1.000
_cell.length_b   1.000
_cell.length_c   1.000
_cell.angle_alpha   90.00
_cell.angle_beta   90.00
_cell.angle_gamma   90.00
#
_symmetry.space_group_name_H-M   'P 1'
#
loop_
_entity.id
_entity.type
_entity.pdbx_description
1 polymer ?
#
loop_
_entity_poly.entity_id
_entity_poly.type
_entity_poly.pdbx_seq_one_letter_code
_entity_poly.pdbx_strand_id
1 'polypeptide(L)'
;MKRAVLDYDDVRKMAPFFEGKEKLVNRVFHWLAVDKTNDYHSRNMHLPGPEFSHKMFDELGATMTIRNEEVLNSIPEGPFITVSNHPYGALDGMALIDIVGHHRSDFKVMVNMILNHIGALRPNFIAVDALASDDPAKRAVSVKGITDAMRHVKQGHPLGFFPAGAVSKLTWGLRIEDREWQPSVIRIIQKLKVPVIPIYFHGHNSWVFTMLGMIDWRLRTLRLPTEVFNKTNREFRVSVGNVISPEEMAQYTTPEELGAFLKQKTYNLKKWL
;
A
#
# COMPACT_ATOMS: atom_id res chain seq x y z
N MET A 1 2.31 -21.01 -8.86
CA MET A 1 1.90 -19.60 -8.83
C MET A 1 1.53 -19.18 -10.25
N LYS A 2 0.49 -18.37 -10.44
CA LYS A 2 0.11 -17.84 -11.77
C LYS A 2 1.18 -16.85 -12.25
N ARG A 3 1.62 -16.97 -13.52
CA ARG A 3 2.65 -16.08 -14.08
C ARG A 3 2.17 -14.65 -14.30
N ALA A 4 0.94 -14.50 -14.80
CA ALA A 4 0.33 -13.19 -15.01
C ALA A 4 -0.35 -12.70 -13.72
N VAL A 5 -0.22 -11.41 -13.44
CA VAL A 5 -0.96 -10.72 -12.36
C VAL A 5 -2.43 -10.63 -12.74
N LEU A 6 -2.71 -10.28 -14.00
CA LEU A 6 -4.05 -10.20 -14.55
C LEU A 6 -4.02 -10.66 -16.01
N ASP A 7 -4.91 -11.57 -16.42
CA ASP A 7 -5.03 -12.02 -17.79
C ASP A 7 -6.46 -11.87 -18.34
N TYR A 8 -6.65 -12.26 -19.60
CA TYR A 8 -7.95 -12.20 -20.26
C TYR A 8 -9.02 -13.02 -19.53
N ASP A 9 -8.66 -14.20 -18.99
CA ASP A 9 -9.62 -15.05 -18.28
C ASP A 9 -10.11 -14.42 -16.97
N ASP A 10 -9.25 -13.68 -16.27
CA ASP A 10 -9.65 -12.92 -15.09
C ASP A 10 -10.63 -11.81 -15.46
N VAL A 11 -10.32 -11.05 -16.52
CA VAL A 11 -11.20 -9.97 -17.00
C VAL A 11 -12.55 -10.51 -17.43
N ARG A 12 -12.58 -11.63 -18.17
CA ARG A 12 -13.81 -12.28 -18.60
C ARG A 12 -14.69 -12.72 -17.42
N LYS A 13 -14.06 -13.26 -16.35
CA LYS A 13 -14.78 -13.65 -15.12
C LYS A 13 -15.34 -12.44 -14.37
N MET A 14 -14.59 -11.35 -14.32
CA MET A 14 -14.99 -10.12 -13.62
C MET A 14 -16.04 -9.32 -14.41
N ALA A 15 -15.96 -9.36 -15.73
CA ALA A 15 -16.82 -8.60 -16.65
C ALA A 15 -17.14 -9.44 -17.91
N PRO A 16 -18.19 -10.27 -17.88
CA PRO A 16 -18.57 -11.17 -18.99
C PRO A 16 -18.80 -10.45 -20.32
N PHE A 17 -19.08 -9.14 -20.30
CA PHE A 17 -19.17 -8.30 -21.51
C PHE A 17 -17.92 -8.37 -22.41
N PHE A 18 -16.76 -8.72 -21.87
CA PHE A 18 -15.51 -8.86 -22.62
C PHE A 18 -15.31 -10.25 -23.23
N GLU A 19 -16.28 -11.18 -23.07
CA GLU A 19 -16.20 -12.49 -23.72
C GLU A 19 -16.06 -12.36 -25.23
N GLY A 20 -15.11 -13.09 -25.82
CA GLY A 20 -14.79 -13.02 -27.26
C GLY A 20 -14.01 -11.77 -27.69
N LYS A 21 -13.68 -10.85 -26.78
CA LYS A 21 -13.01 -9.57 -27.08
C LYS A 21 -11.54 -9.54 -26.63
N GLU A 22 -10.84 -10.65 -26.70
CA GLU A 22 -9.45 -10.76 -26.21
C GLU A 22 -8.51 -9.72 -26.82
N LYS A 23 -8.61 -9.47 -28.15
CA LYS A 23 -7.78 -8.43 -28.81
C LYS A 23 -8.02 -7.03 -28.23
N LEU A 24 -9.25 -6.71 -27.83
CA LEU A 24 -9.57 -5.43 -27.20
C LEU A 24 -8.98 -5.37 -25.79
N VAL A 25 -9.13 -6.42 -25.00
CA VAL A 25 -8.58 -6.52 -23.64
C VAL A 25 -7.05 -6.37 -23.68
N ASN A 26 -6.37 -7.07 -24.58
CA ASN A 26 -4.91 -6.97 -24.72
C ASN A 26 -4.45 -5.57 -25.13
N ARG A 27 -5.21 -4.85 -25.98
CA ARG A 27 -4.92 -3.44 -26.30
C ARG A 27 -5.08 -2.54 -25.08
N VAL A 28 -6.12 -2.75 -24.28
CA VAL A 28 -6.34 -2.03 -23.01
C VAL A 28 -5.23 -2.35 -22.01
N PHE A 29 -4.82 -3.60 -21.90
CA PHE A 29 -3.70 -4.02 -21.05
C PHE A 29 -2.40 -3.30 -21.40
N HIS A 30 -2.10 -3.21 -22.70
CA HIS A 30 -0.93 -2.47 -23.18
C HIS A 30 -1.01 -0.99 -22.82
N TRP A 31 -2.17 -0.36 -23.04
CA TRP A 31 -2.37 1.07 -22.71
C TRP A 31 -2.29 1.35 -21.23
N LEU A 32 -2.75 0.42 -20.38
CA LEU A 32 -2.70 0.51 -18.91
C LEU A 32 -1.40 -0.05 -18.32
N ALA A 33 -0.43 -0.49 -19.13
CA ALA A 33 0.82 -1.14 -18.70
C ALA A 33 0.62 -2.41 -17.84
N VAL A 34 -0.52 -3.10 -17.99
CA VAL A 34 -0.76 -4.39 -17.34
C VAL A 34 0.15 -5.45 -17.92
N ASP A 35 0.42 -5.40 -19.24
CA ASP A 35 1.41 -6.26 -19.92
C ASP A 35 2.80 -6.14 -19.32
N LYS A 36 3.27 -4.91 -19.04
CA LYS A 36 4.55 -4.67 -18.36
C LYS A 36 4.55 -5.22 -16.93
N THR A 37 3.45 -5.06 -16.20
CA THR A 37 3.28 -5.62 -14.86
C THR A 37 3.34 -7.15 -14.90
N ASN A 38 2.68 -7.78 -15.87
CA ASN A 38 2.70 -9.23 -16.06
C ASN A 38 4.09 -9.73 -16.42
N ASP A 39 4.80 -9.04 -17.32
CA ASP A 39 6.16 -9.38 -17.71
C ASP A 39 7.11 -9.30 -16.52
N TYR A 40 7.08 -8.18 -15.78
CA TYR A 40 7.87 -8.02 -14.58
C TYR A 40 7.59 -9.15 -13.57
N HIS A 41 6.32 -9.40 -13.26
CA HIS A 41 5.95 -10.45 -12.32
C HIS A 41 6.42 -11.83 -12.79
N SER A 42 6.22 -12.18 -14.06
CA SER A 42 6.56 -13.51 -14.60
C SER A 42 8.06 -13.80 -14.54
N ARG A 43 8.92 -12.78 -14.70
CA ARG A 43 10.37 -12.90 -14.62
C ARG A 43 10.87 -12.99 -13.19
N ASN A 44 10.23 -12.29 -12.26
CA ASN A 44 10.72 -12.10 -10.90
C ASN A 44 9.90 -12.82 -9.81
N MET A 45 8.81 -13.54 -10.16
CA MET A 45 7.90 -14.18 -9.20
C MET A 45 8.52 -15.26 -8.31
N HIS A 46 9.75 -15.65 -8.58
CA HIS A 46 10.51 -16.61 -7.78
C HIS A 46 11.23 -15.96 -6.60
N LEU A 47 11.35 -14.62 -6.61
CA LEU A 47 11.98 -13.86 -5.54
C LEU A 47 11.05 -13.74 -4.32
N PRO A 48 11.57 -13.76 -3.09
CA PRO A 48 10.81 -13.37 -1.90
C PRO A 48 10.30 -11.92 -1.99
N GLY A 49 9.30 -11.60 -1.16
CA GLY A 49 8.61 -10.30 -1.24
C GLY A 49 9.52 -9.07 -1.15
N PRO A 50 10.47 -8.98 -0.18
CA PRO A 50 11.39 -7.86 -0.11
C PRO A 50 12.26 -7.73 -1.37
N GLU A 51 12.89 -8.82 -1.80
CA GLU A 51 13.74 -8.84 -3.00
C GLU A 51 12.94 -8.59 -4.28
N PHE A 52 11.70 -9.12 -4.37
CA PHE A 52 10.80 -8.80 -5.46
C PHE A 52 10.50 -7.31 -5.52
N SER A 53 10.25 -6.69 -4.36
CA SER A 53 9.98 -5.25 -4.27
C SER A 53 11.21 -4.42 -4.61
N HIS A 54 12.37 -4.77 -4.06
CA HIS A 54 13.65 -4.13 -4.36
C HIS A 54 13.96 -4.15 -5.86
N LYS A 55 13.81 -5.33 -6.48
CA LYS A 55 14.03 -5.52 -7.91
C LYS A 55 13.12 -4.64 -8.78
N MET A 56 11.90 -4.32 -8.31
CA MET A 56 11.02 -3.39 -9.04
C MET A 56 11.64 -1.99 -9.10
N PHE A 57 12.16 -1.47 -7.99
CA PHE A 57 12.81 -0.16 -7.97
C PHE A 57 14.09 -0.14 -8.82
N ASP A 58 14.88 -1.23 -8.79
CA ASP A 58 16.05 -1.41 -9.66
C ASP A 58 15.68 -1.34 -11.15
N GLU A 59 14.69 -2.12 -11.59
CA GLU A 59 14.26 -2.16 -12.99
C GLU A 59 13.61 -0.85 -13.45
N LEU A 60 13.03 -0.11 -12.52
CA LEU A 60 12.59 1.26 -12.78
C LEU A 60 13.74 2.25 -12.87
N GLY A 61 14.97 1.86 -12.49
CA GLY A 61 16.09 2.80 -12.32
C GLY A 61 15.77 3.88 -11.26
N ALA A 62 14.91 3.55 -10.32
CA ALA A 62 14.49 4.48 -9.27
C ALA A 62 15.47 4.41 -8.10
N THR A 63 16.04 5.56 -7.73
CA THR A 63 16.88 5.66 -6.53
C THR A 63 16.01 5.86 -5.32
N MET A 64 16.07 4.95 -4.34
CA MET A 64 15.38 5.12 -3.07
C MET A 64 16.29 5.87 -2.09
N THR A 65 15.82 7.01 -1.56
CA THR A 65 16.52 7.80 -0.55
C THR A 65 15.69 7.78 0.73
N ILE A 66 16.27 7.26 1.81
CA ILE A 66 15.58 7.09 3.09
C ILE A 66 16.17 8.09 4.10
N ARG A 67 15.33 8.95 4.65
CA ARG A 67 15.70 9.85 5.75
C ARG A 67 15.41 9.18 7.08
N ASN A 68 16.31 9.33 8.04
CA ASN A 68 16.32 8.66 9.34
C ASN A 68 16.32 7.12 9.20
N GLU A 69 17.09 6.61 8.25
CA GLU A 69 17.22 5.18 8.01
C GLU A 69 17.72 4.42 9.25
N GLU A 70 18.48 5.10 10.12
CA GLU A 70 18.98 4.56 11.39
C GLU A 70 17.86 4.05 12.31
N VAL A 71 16.65 4.57 12.20
CA VAL A 71 15.48 4.07 12.94
C VAL A 71 15.13 2.64 12.50
N LEU A 72 15.33 2.30 11.23
CA LEU A 72 15.08 0.95 10.73
C LEU A 72 16.06 -0.07 11.31
N ASN A 73 17.30 0.35 11.63
CA ASN A 73 18.30 -0.50 12.28
C ASN A 73 17.99 -0.78 13.75
N SER A 74 17.08 -0.01 14.34
CA SER A 74 16.67 -0.11 15.75
C SER A 74 15.17 -0.38 15.93
N ILE A 75 14.53 -0.94 14.90
CA ILE A 75 13.11 -1.32 15.00
C ILE A 75 12.91 -2.40 16.07
N PRO A 76 11.75 -2.41 16.75
CA PRO A 76 11.46 -3.40 17.78
C PRO A 76 11.59 -4.85 17.26
N GLU A 77 12.23 -5.72 18.04
CA GLU A 77 12.25 -7.18 17.77
C GLU A 77 10.85 -7.79 17.89
N GLY A 78 10.02 -7.24 18.77
CA GLY A 78 8.62 -7.63 18.95
C GLY A 78 7.68 -7.05 17.88
N PRO A 79 6.37 -7.12 18.11
CA PRO A 79 5.37 -6.58 17.19
C PRO A 79 5.42 -5.06 17.19
N PHE A 80 5.25 -4.47 16.01
CA PHE A 80 5.05 -3.03 15.83
C PHE A 80 4.14 -2.78 14.62
N ILE A 81 3.68 -1.56 14.48
CA ILE A 81 2.85 -1.12 13.37
C ILE A 81 3.57 0.01 12.62
N THR A 82 3.56 -0.03 11.28
CA THR A 82 3.87 1.17 10.50
C THR A 82 2.58 1.84 10.03
N VAL A 83 2.54 3.17 10.10
CA VAL A 83 1.45 3.98 9.54
C VAL A 83 2.01 4.94 8.51
N SER A 84 1.39 5.00 7.33
CA SER A 84 1.94 5.77 6.22
C SER A 84 0.86 6.53 5.45
N ASN A 85 1.27 7.68 4.85
CA ASN A 85 0.50 8.27 3.76
C ASN A 85 0.56 7.38 2.51
N HIS A 86 -0.31 7.62 1.52
CA HIS A 86 -0.49 6.70 0.39
C HIS A 86 -0.50 7.43 -0.97
N PRO A 87 0.60 8.11 -1.37
CA PRO A 87 0.60 8.93 -2.58
C PRO A 87 0.68 8.15 -3.89
N TYR A 88 1.30 6.95 -3.91
CA TYR A 88 1.60 6.21 -5.14
C TYR A 88 0.75 4.96 -5.34
N GLY A 89 0.14 4.42 -4.30
CA GLY A 89 -0.63 3.18 -4.37
C GLY A 89 0.25 1.93 -4.20
N ALA A 90 0.27 1.03 -5.18
CA ALA A 90 1.01 -0.23 -5.06
C ALA A 90 2.50 -0.03 -4.72
N LEU A 91 3.15 1.01 -5.26
CA LEU A 91 4.56 1.30 -4.98
C LEU A 91 4.83 1.63 -3.50
N ASP A 92 3.89 2.28 -2.80
CA ASP A 92 4.07 2.56 -1.37
C ASP A 92 4.11 1.24 -0.57
N GLY A 93 3.22 0.30 -0.91
CA GLY A 93 3.20 -1.02 -0.31
C GLY A 93 4.47 -1.83 -0.60
N MET A 94 4.95 -1.77 -1.85
CA MET A 94 6.21 -2.41 -2.25
C MET A 94 7.41 -1.79 -1.55
N ALA A 95 7.46 -0.44 -1.43
CA ALA A 95 8.51 0.24 -0.70
C ALA A 95 8.52 -0.13 0.79
N LEU A 96 7.35 -0.24 1.44
CA LEU A 96 7.29 -0.72 2.83
C LEU A 96 7.82 -2.14 2.97
N ILE A 97 7.47 -3.03 2.05
CA ILE A 97 7.95 -4.43 2.05
C ILE A 97 9.46 -4.47 1.81
N ASP A 98 9.98 -3.63 0.93
CA ASP A 98 11.42 -3.51 0.69
C ASP A 98 12.15 -3.02 1.96
N ILE A 99 11.85 -1.79 2.42
CA ILE A 99 12.61 -1.14 3.48
C ILE A 99 12.42 -1.76 4.87
N VAL A 100 11.24 -2.30 5.18
CA VAL A 100 10.97 -2.95 6.49
C VAL A 100 11.19 -4.46 6.42
N GLY A 101 10.84 -5.07 5.30
CA GLY A 101 10.91 -6.53 5.13
C GLY A 101 12.33 -7.07 5.12
N HIS A 102 13.34 -6.29 4.72
CA HIS A 102 14.75 -6.68 4.84
C HIS A 102 15.24 -6.71 6.30
N HIS A 103 14.66 -5.91 7.19
CA HIS A 103 14.94 -5.96 8.64
C HIS A 103 14.06 -6.97 9.38
N ARG A 104 12.82 -7.16 8.90
CA ARG A 104 11.81 -8.05 9.51
C ARG A 104 11.10 -8.83 8.41
N SER A 105 11.60 -10.01 8.09
CA SER A 105 11.08 -10.88 7.01
C SER A 105 9.63 -11.32 7.22
N ASP A 106 9.15 -11.25 8.46
CA ASP A 106 7.77 -11.52 8.88
C ASP A 106 6.83 -10.31 8.72
N PHE A 107 7.34 -9.15 8.23
CA PHE A 107 6.54 -7.96 8.00
C PHE A 107 5.46 -8.19 6.93
N LYS A 108 4.25 -7.75 7.24
CA LYS A 108 3.13 -7.75 6.28
C LYS A 108 2.51 -6.36 6.15
N VAL A 109 1.83 -6.14 5.04
CA VAL A 109 1.09 -4.90 4.78
C VAL A 109 -0.39 -5.24 4.57
N MET A 110 -1.28 -4.48 5.19
CA MET A 110 -2.70 -4.57 4.90
C MET A 110 -3.00 -3.90 3.57
N VAL A 111 -3.55 -4.64 2.62
CA VAL A 111 -3.76 -4.20 1.23
C VAL A 111 -5.18 -4.50 0.75
N ASN A 112 -5.59 -3.83 -0.33
CA ASN A 112 -6.82 -4.20 -1.03
C ASN A 112 -6.68 -5.58 -1.67
N MET A 113 -7.76 -6.37 -1.63
CA MET A 113 -7.84 -7.74 -2.18
C MET A 113 -7.32 -7.84 -3.62
N ILE A 114 -7.47 -6.82 -4.45
CA ILE A 114 -6.98 -6.80 -5.82
C ILE A 114 -5.46 -7.03 -5.91
N LEU A 115 -4.70 -6.59 -4.92
CA LEU A 115 -3.24 -6.77 -4.90
C LEU A 115 -2.82 -8.22 -4.64
N ASN A 116 -3.72 -9.09 -4.17
CA ASN A 116 -3.47 -10.53 -4.07
C ASN A 116 -3.21 -11.21 -5.42
N HIS A 117 -3.50 -10.54 -6.53
CA HIS A 117 -3.11 -11.01 -7.85
C HIS A 117 -1.59 -10.96 -8.07
N ILE A 118 -0.86 -10.13 -7.33
CA ILE A 118 0.61 -10.12 -7.33
C ILE A 118 1.10 -11.29 -6.48
N GLY A 119 1.24 -12.46 -7.11
CA GLY A 119 1.52 -13.72 -6.43
C GLY A 119 2.79 -13.71 -5.57
N ALA A 120 3.86 -13.05 -6.03
CA ALA A 120 5.14 -12.92 -5.33
C ALA A 120 5.02 -12.21 -3.97
N LEU A 121 4.08 -11.27 -3.84
CA LEU A 121 3.90 -10.46 -2.62
C LEU A 121 2.84 -11.03 -1.65
N ARG A 122 2.11 -12.08 -2.03
CA ARG A 122 1.08 -12.69 -1.15
C ARG A 122 1.57 -13.03 0.26
N PRO A 123 2.79 -13.56 0.46
CA PRO A 123 3.29 -13.85 1.81
C PRO A 123 3.37 -12.59 2.69
N ASN A 124 3.57 -11.43 2.10
CA ASN A 124 3.70 -10.13 2.77
C ASN A 124 2.39 -9.33 2.79
N PHE A 125 1.27 -9.90 2.34
CA PHE A 125 -0.01 -9.22 2.32
C PHE A 125 -1.01 -9.81 3.32
N ILE A 126 -1.81 -8.92 3.92
CA ILE A 126 -3.08 -9.25 4.54
C ILE A 126 -4.15 -8.49 3.76
N ALA A 127 -4.93 -9.24 2.98
CA ALA A 127 -5.89 -8.65 2.06
C ALA A 127 -7.23 -8.35 2.74
N VAL A 128 -7.77 -7.15 2.47
CA VAL A 128 -9.09 -6.70 2.88
C VAL A 128 -9.83 -6.14 1.65
N ASP A 129 -11.15 -6.16 1.68
CA ASP A 129 -11.93 -5.37 0.72
C ASP A 129 -12.16 -3.98 1.32
N ALA A 130 -11.36 -3.00 0.86
CA ALA A 130 -11.42 -1.62 1.35
C ALA A 130 -12.69 -0.88 0.91
N LEU A 131 -13.44 -1.44 -0.04
CA LEU A 131 -14.72 -0.90 -0.48
C LEU A 131 -15.79 -1.52 0.42
N ALA A 132 -16.18 -0.78 1.46
CA ALA A 132 -17.35 -1.13 2.26
C ALA A 132 -18.55 -1.29 1.31
N SER A 133 -18.87 -2.52 0.94
CA SER A 133 -20.01 -2.85 0.11
C SER A 133 -21.05 -3.53 0.97
N ASP A 134 -22.31 -3.37 0.59
CA ASP A 134 -23.42 -4.12 1.19
C ASP A 134 -23.37 -5.61 0.84
N ASP A 135 -22.40 -6.02 0.02
CA ASP A 135 -22.17 -7.41 -0.36
C ASP A 135 -21.64 -8.21 0.85
N PRO A 136 -22.39 -9.21 1.35
CA PRO A 136 -21.98 -10.02 2.48
C PRO A 136 -20.65 -10.76 2.26
N ALA A 137 -20.34 -11.18 1.03
CA ALA A 137 -19.12 -11.89 0.72
C ALA A 137 -17.90 -10.97 0.88
N LYS A 138 -17.97 -9.75 0.39
CA LYS A 138 -16.91 -8.74 0.55
C LYS A 138 -16.73 -8.32 2.00
N ARG A 139 -17.84 -8.21 2.74
CA ARG A 139 -17.80 -7.93 4.18
C ARG A 139 -17.10 -9.06 4.95
N ALA A 140 -17.38 -10.32 4.61
CA ALA A 140 -16.72 -11.48 5.22
C ALA A 140 -15.21 -11.49 4.97
N VAL A 141 -14.77 -11.12 3.76
CA VAL A 141 -13.34 -10.96 3.43
C VAL A 141 -12.69 -9.90 4.30
N SER A 142 -13.34 -8.75 4.47
CA SER A 142 -12.81 -7.67 5.32
C SER A 142 -12.71 -8.08 6.78
N VAL A 143 -13.73 -8.75 7.32
CA VAL A 143 -13.72 -9.27 8.71
C VAL A 143 -12.59 -10.29 8.89
N LYS A 144 -12.42 -11.20 7.93
CA LYS A 144 -11.34 -12.17 7.95
C LYS A 144 -9.97 -11.48 7.94
N GLY A 145 -9.75 -10.54 7.02
CA GLY A 145 -8.50 -9.79 6.91
C GLY A 145 -8.16 -9.02 8.19
N ILE A 146 -9.14 -8.36 8.81
CA ILE A 146 -8.95 -7.68 10.11
C ILE A 146 -8.57 -8.68 11.21
N THR A 147 -9.24 -9.83 11.25
CA THR A 147 -8.95 -10.89 12.23
C THR A 147 -7.53 -11.44 12.04
N ASP A 148 -7.14 -11.69 10.79
CA ASP A 148 -5.80 -12.18 10.44
C ASP A 148 -4.72 -11.13 10.79
N ALA A 149 -4.99 -9.83 10.54
CA ALA A 149 -4.11 -8.72 10.93
C ALA A 149 -3.89 -8.66 12.45
N MET A 150 -4.98 -8.71 13.22
CA MET A 150 -4.89 -8.70 14.68
C MET A 150 -4.15 -9.93 15.22
N ARG A 151 -4.39 -11.10 14.62
CA ARG A 151 -3.71 -12.35 15.01
C ARG A 151 -2.21 -12.25 14.71
N HIS A 152 -1.83 -11.76 13.53
CA HIS A 152 -0.44 -11.58 13.10
C HIS A 152 0.33 -10.72 14.11
N VAL A 153 -0.20 -9.56 14.48
CA VAL A 153 0.45 -8.68 15.46
C VAL A 153 0.50 -9.28 16.85
N LYS A 154 -0.58 -9.96 17.31
CA LYS A 154 -0.59 -10.66 18.62
C LYS A 154 0.39 -11.82 18.68
N GLN A 155 0.78 -12.41 17.57
CA GLN A 155 1.80 -13.45 17.46
C GLN A 155 3.24 -12.90 17.46
N GLY A 156 3.41 -11.59 17.58
CA GLY A 156 4.74 -10.95 17.66
C GLY A 156 5.24 -10.37 16.34
N HIS A 157 4.41 -10.33 15.31
CA HIS A 157 4.82 -9.93 13.96
C HIS A 157 4.42 -8.48 13.63
N PRO A 158 5.25 -7.73 12.87
CA PRO A 158 4.95 -6.36 12.49
C PRO A 158 3.98 -6.25 11.31
N LEU A 159 3.21 -5.14 11.28
CA LEU A 159 2.18 -4.91 10.29
C LEU A 159 2.13 -3.45 9.81
N GLY A 160 2.07 -3.24 8.49
CA GLY A 160 1.93 -1.94 7.86
C GLY A 160 0.48 -1.60 7.53
N PHE A 161 0.11 -0.34 7.79
CA PHE A 161 -1.18 0.23 7.43
C PHE A 161 -1.04 1.50 6.59
N PHE A 162 -1.94 1.66 5.65
CA PHE A 162 -2.28 2.92 4.99
C PHE A 162 -3.65 3.37 5.50
N PRO A 163 -3.71 4.13 6.62
CA PRO A 163 -4.98 4.32 7.33
C PRO A 163 -6.02 5.12 6.55
N ALA A 164 -5.62 5.86 5.52
CA ALA A 164 -6.53 6.53 4.59
C ALA A 164 -7.42 5.55 3.81
N GLY A 165 -6.97 4.28 3.65
CA GLY A 165 -7.69 3.24 2.91
C GLY A 165 -7.82 3.49 1.40
N ALA A 166 -7.16 4.51 0.87
CA ALA A 166 -7.11 4.82 -0.56
C ALA A 166 -5.94 5.75 -0.88
N VAL A 167 -5.50 5.73 -2.13
CA VAL A 167 -4.46 6.62 -2.65
C VAL A 167 -4.84 8.09 -2.43
N SER A 168 -3.85 8.92 -2.06
CA SER A 168 -3.99 10.36 -1.84
C SER A 168 -4.70 11.04 -3.00
N LYS A 169 -5.43 12.10 -2.72
CA LYS A 169 -6.24 12.83 -3.70
C LYS A 169 -5.99 14.33 -3.62
N LEU A 170 -6.39 15.03 -4.66
CA LEU A 170 -6.40 16.49 -4.64
C LEU A 170 -7.43 16.98 -3.61
N THR A 171 -6.99 17.87 -2.74
CA THR A 171 -7.81 18.53 -1.71
C THR A 171 -8.06 20.00 -2.08
N TRP A 172 -8.98 20.65 -1.38
CA TRP A 172 -9.18 22.10 -1.45
C TRP A 172 -7.85 22.79 -1.10
N GLY A 173 -7.36 23.67 -1.98
CA GLY A 173 -6.05 24.32 -1.86
C GLY A 173 -4.94 23.66 -2.69
N LEU A 174 -5.30 22.82 -3.66
CA LEU A 174 -4.42 22.23 -4.68
C LEU A 174 -3.28 21.37 -4.08
N ARG A 175 -3.51 20.77 -2.92
CA ARG A 175 -2.57 19.84 -2.28
C ARG A 175 -3.01 18.40 -2.54
N ILE A 176 -2.04 17.52 -2.82
CA ILE A 176 -2.30 16.09 -2.90
C ILE A 176 -1.98 15.51 -1.53
N GLU A 177 -3.02 15.03 -0.84
CA GLU A 177 -2.94 14.52 0.52
C GLU A 177 -3.94 13.37 0.71
N ASP A 178 -3.71 12.58 1.76
CA ASP A 178 -4.66 11.56 2.17
C ASP A 178 -5.99 12.19 2.60
N ARG A 179 -7.06 11.47 2.34
CA ARG A 179 -8.32 11.71 3.03
C ARG A 179 -8.14 11.54 4.55
N GLU A 180 -9.17 11.78 5.32
CA GLU A 180 -9.15 11.45 6.74
C GLU A 180 -8.81 9.97 6.94
N TRP A 181 -7.99 9.71 7.94
CA TRP A 181 -7.63 8.36 8.31
C TRP A 181 -8.84 7.66 8.94
N GLN A 182 -9.09 6.43 8.53
CA GLN A 182 -10.30 5.71 8.87
C GLN A 182 -10.33 5.34 10.36
N PRO A 183 -11.36 5.76 11.13
CA PRO A 183 -11.47 5.42 12.54
C PRO A 183 -11.48 3.90 12.80
N SER A 184 -11.96 3.10 11.86
CA SER A 184 -11.94 1.64 11.94
C SER A 184 -10.53 1.07 12.00
N VAL A 185 -9.60 1.60 11.19
CA VAL A 185 -8.19 1.22 11.20
C VAL A 185 -7.52 1.70 12.48
N ILE A 186 -7.78 2.93 12.89
CA ILE A 186 -7.21 3.50 14.12
C ILE A 186 -7.67 2.72 15.36
N ARG A 187 -8.92 2.27 15.42
CA ARG A 187 -9.40 1.38 16.50
C ARG A 187 -8.64 0.06 16.57
N ILE A 188 -8.21 -0.49 15.45
CA ILE A 188 -7.37 -1.70 15.43
C ILE A 188 -6.02 -1.37 16.06
N ILE A 189 -5.36 -0.28 15.64
CA ILE A 189 -4.08 0.17 16.18
C ILE A 189 -4.19 0.40 17.69
N GLN A 190 -5.21 1.12 18.13
CA GLN A 190 -5.47 1.40 19.55
C GLN A 190 -5.63 0.13 20.39
N LYS A 191 -6.33 -0.89 19.84
CA LYS A 191 -6.54 -2.17 20.53
C LYS A 191 -5.29 -3.04 20.62
N LEU A 192 -4.38 -2.93 19.67
CA LEU A 192 -3.18 -3.74 19.60
C LEU A 192 -2.12 -3.32 20.62
N LYS A 193 -2.08 -2.03 20.99
CA LYS A 193 -1.18 -1.47 22.03
C LYS A 193 0.29 -1.83 21.81
N VAL A 194 0.75 -1.77 20.56
CA VAL A 194 2.14 -1.99 20.17
C VAL A 194 2.78 -0.70 19.66
N PRO A 195 4.12 -0.58 19.64
CA PRO A 195 4.79 0.58 19.10
C PRO A 195 4.37 0.91 17.67
N VAL A 196 4.34 2.19 17.31
CA VAL A 196 3.98 2.65 15.97
C VAL A 196 5.13 3.46 15.37
N ILE A 197 5.49 3.17 14.11
CA ILE A 197 6.51 3.88 13.34
C ILE A 197 5.81 4.63 12.21
N PRO A 198 5.77 5.97 12.23
CA PRO A 198 5.23 6.75 11.12
C PRO A 198 6.22 6.78 9.97
N ILE A 199 5.74 6.56 8.75
CA ILE A 199 6.54 6.59 7.52
C ILE A 199 5.86 7.52 6.52
N TYR A 200 6.61 8.42 5.92
CA TYR A 200 6.09 9.38 4.95
C TYR A 200 6.73 9.17 3.57
N PHE A 201 5.92 8.91 2.57
CA PHE A 201 6.29 8.84 1.16
C PHE A 201 6.15 10.22 0.51
N HIS A 202 7.24 10.74 -0.07
CA HIS A 202 7.25 12.05 -0.71
C HIS A 202 6.87 11.96 -2.17
N GLY A 203 6.11 12.94 -2.64
CA GLY A 203 5.67 13.05 -4.02
C GLY A 203 4.23 12.59 -4.25
N HIS A 204 3.90 12.31 -5.49
CA HIS A 204 2.53 11.97 -5.91
C HIS A 204 2.51 11.31 -7.29
N ASN A 205 1.40 10.73 -7.66
CA ASN A 205 1.11 10.24 -9.01
C ASN A 205 0.95 11.40 -10.01
N SER A 206 0.88 11.07 -11.29
CA SER A 206 0.77 12.07 -12.36
C SER A 206 -0.49 12.94 -12.23
N TRP A 207 -0.44 14.14 -12.84
CA TRP A 207 -1.62 14.98 -12.93
C TRP A 207 -2.78 14.31 -13.67
N VAL A 208 -2.49 13.46 -14.66
CA VAL A 208 -3.53 12.68 -15.37
C VAL A 208 -4.24 11.75 -14.39
N PHE A 209 -3.50 11.06 -13.52
CA PHE A 209 -4.09 10.24 -12.45
C PHE A 209 -4.98 11.07 -11.53
N THR A 210 -4.51 12.24 -11.15
CA THR A 210 -5.26 13.17 -10.28
C THR A 210 -6.55 13.66 -10.94
N MET A 211 -6.48 14.07 -12.20
CA MET A 211 -7.63 14.53 -12.98
C MET A 211 -8.68 13.41 -13.16
N LEU A 212 -8.24 12.21 -13.51
CA LEU A 212 -9.14 11.05 -13.59
C LEU A 212 -9.84 10.79 -12.26
N GLY A 213 -9.14 10.97 -11.14
CA GLY A 213 -9.71 10.80 -9.81
C GLY A 213 -10.74 11.84 -9.41
N MET A 214 -10.77 13.01 -10.07
CA MET A 214 -11.82 14.00 -9.89
C MET A 214 -13.09 13.64 -10.67
N ILE A 215 -12.95 12.90 -11.78
CA ILE A 215 -14.09 12.41 -12.57
C ILE A 215 -14.68 11.17 -11.91
N ASP A 216 -13.89 10.12 -11.75
CA ASP A 216 -14.28 8.87 -11.08
C ASP A 216 -13.04 8.17 -10.50
N TRP A 217 -13.12 7.75 -9.23
CA TRP A 217 -12.05 7.04 -8.54
C TRP A 217 -11.69 5.70 -9.21
N ARG A 218 -12.63 5.06 -9.93
CA ARG A 218 -12.42 3.80 -10.66
C ARG A 218 -11.48 4.01 -11.83
N LEU A 219 -11.64 5.11 -12.58
CA LEU A 219 -10.78 5.43 -13.72
C LEU A 219 -9.33 5.62 -13.30
N ARG A 220 -9.08 6.35 -12.19
CA ARG A 220 -7.71 6.48 -11.70
C ARG A 220 -7.13 5.16 -11.20
N THR A 221 -7.96 4.29 -10.60
CA THR A 221 -7.50 2.99 -10.10
C THR A 221 -7.02 2.08 -11.23
N LEU A 222 -7.72 2.07 -12.38
CA LEU A 222 -7.28 1.35 -13.57
C LEU A 222 -5.93 1.83 -14.10
N ARG A 223 -5.55 3.08 -13.84
CA ARG A 223 -4.29 3.66 -14.27
C ARG A 223 -3.11 3.35 -13.32
N LEU A 224 -3.33 2.76 -12.16
CA LEU A 224 -2.27 2.48 -11.19
C LEU A 224 -1.08 1.71 -11.77
N PRO A 225 -1.24 0.68 -12.64
CA PRO A 225 -0.09 0.03 -13.24
C PRO A 225 0.76 0.99 -14.09
N THR A 226 0.12 1.88 -14.87
CA THR A 226 0.84 2.92 -15.64
C THR A 226 1.63 3.85 -14.73
N GLU A 227 1.08 4.21 -13.56
CA GLU A 227 1.75 5.11 -12.62
C GLU A 227 3.00 4.48 -12.01
N VAL A 228 3.08 3.15 -11.88
CA VAL A 228 4.31 2.45 -11.48
C VAL A 228 5.43 2.74 -12.48
N PHE A 229 5.19 2.52 -13.76
CA PHE A 229 6.21 2.71 -14.81
C PHE A 229 6.49 4.17 -15.13
N ASN A 230 5.60 5.11 -14.76
CA ASN A 230 5.86 6.55 -14.84
C ASN A 230 6.92 7.04 -13.83
N LYS A 231 7.38 6.17 -12.93
CA LYS A 231 8.45 6.48 -11.95
C LYS A 231 9.84 6.06 -12.42
N THR A 232 9.98 5.62 -13.66
CA THR A 232 11.27 5.26 -14.26
C THR A 232 12.26 6.42 -14.15
N ASN A 233 13.48 6.12 -13.68
CA ASN A 233 14.57 7.07 -13.44
C ASN A 233 14.18 8.25 -12.52
N ARG A 234 13.30 7.99 -11.54
CA ARG A 234 12.90 8.99 -10.53
C ARG A 234 13.49 8.65 -9.17
N GLU A 235 13.74 9.70 -8.40
CA GLU A 235 14.05 9.57 -6.98
C GLU A 235 12.77 9.25 -6.19
N PHE A 236 12.81 8.18 -5.41
CA PHE A 236 11.73 7.77 -4.51
C PHE A 236 12.16 8.06 -3.07
N ARG A 237 11.61 9.12 -2.49
CA ARG A 237 12.02 9.62 -1.17
C ARG A 237 11.07 9.14 -0.09
N VAL A 238 11.64 8.60 0.99
CA VAL A 238 10.92 8.10 2.16
C VAL A 238 11.51 8.74 3.42
N SER A 239 10.66 9.17 4.35
CA SER A 239 11.10 9.60 5.68
C SER A 239 10.54 8.66 6.73
N VAL A 240 11.39 8.15 7.60
CA VAL A 240 11.03 7.30 8.74
C VAL A 240 11.00 8.17 10.00
N GLY A 241 9.92 8.09 10.76
CA GLY A 241 9.79 8.83 12.03
C GLY A 241 10.22 7.98 13.21
N ASN A 242 10.42 8.64 14.33
CA ASN A 242 10.74 7.98 15.59
C ASN A 242 9.61 7.05 16.03
N VAL A 243 9.97 6.00 16.75
CA VAL A 243 9.02 5.05 17.34
C VAL A 243 8.13 5.78 18.35
N ILE A 244 6.82 5.65 18.18
CA ILE A 244 5.80 6.16 19.09
C ILE A 244 5.43 5.01 20.03
N SER A 245 5.57 5.21 21.33
CA SER A 245 5.30 4.17 22.32
C SER A 245 3.78 3.97 22.55
N PRO A 246 3.35 2.80 23.06
CA PRO A 246 1.97 2.59 23.48
C PRO A 246 1.52 3.56 24.56
N GLU A 247 2.42 3.99 25.47
CA GLU A 247 2.16 4.95 26.55
C GLU A 247 1.88 6.36 25.99
N GLU A 248 2.64 6.79 24.97
CA GLU A 248 2.38 8.05 24.27
C GLU A 248 1.01 8.02 23.58
N MET A 249 0.65 6.92 22.95
CA MET A 249 -0.65 6.76 22.28
C MET A 249 -1.82 6.65 23.26
N ALA A 250 -1.61 6.14 24.47
CA ALA A 250 -2.64 5.99 25.50
C ALA A 250 -3.21 7.33 26.01
N GLN A 251 -2.55 8.44 25.72
CA GLN A 251 -3.04 9.79 26.04
C GLN A 251 -4.26 10.19 25.16
N TYR A 252 -4.46 9.51 24.03
CA TYR A 252 -5.56 9.76 23.09
C TYR A 252 -6.63 8.69 23.28
N THR A 253 -7.77 9.10 23.83
CA THR A 253 -8.82 8.14 24.26
C THR A 253 -9.75 7.73 23.13
N THR A 254 -9.98 8.61 22.17
CA THR A 254 -10.82 8.34 21.01
C THR A 254 -10.01 7.97 19.76
N PRO A 255 -10.56 7.13 18.87
CA PRO A 255 -9.90 6.83 17.60
C PRO A 255 -9.64 8.07 16.74
N GLU A 256 -10.51 9.06 16.82
CA GLU A 256 -10.40 10.31 16.08
C GLU A 256 -9.19 11.13 16.55
N GLU A 257 -9.00 11.28 17.85
CA GLU A 257 -7.84 11.97 18.45
C GLU A 257 -6.54 11.23 18.13
N LEU A 258 -6.51 9.90 18.35
CA LEU A 258 -5.33 9.10 18.01
C LEU A 258 -5.02 9.14 16.52
N GLY A 259 -6.03 9.08 15.66
CA GLY A 259 -5.89 9.19 14.22
C GLY A 259 -5.30 10.53 13.77
N ALA A 260 -5.80 11.63 14.35
CA ALA A 260 -5.27 12.98 14.10
C ALA A 260 -3.81 13.10 14.54
N PHE A 261 -3.47 12.60 15.72
CA PHE A 261 -2.12 12.57 16.25
C PHE A 261 -1.16 11.77 15.35
N LEU A 262 -1.48 10.54 15.01
CA LEU A 262 -0.66 9.68 14.16
C LEU A 262 -0.49 10.27 12.76
N LYS A 263 -1.56 10.83 12.18
CA LYS A 263 -1.52 11.52 10.90
C LYS A 263 -0.59 12.74 10.97
N GLN A 264 -0.70 13.55 12.02
CA GLN A 264 0.17 14.70 12.24
C GLN A 264 1.63 14.29 12.35
N LYS A 265 1.97 13.27 13.17
CA LYS A 265 3.34 12.73 13.29
C LYS A 265 3.88 12.29 11.93
N THR A 266 3.06 11.58 11.12
CA THR A 266 3.44 11.16 9.78
C THR A 266 3.67 12.35 8.85
N TYR A 267 2.76 13.32 8.82
CA TYR A 267 2.85 14.47 7.92
C TYR A 267 3.92 15.51 8.34
N ASN A 268 4.33 15.53 9.60
CA ASN A 268 5.46 16.34 10.05
C ASN A 268 6.79 15.89 9.40
N LEU A 269 6.88 14.64 8.94
CA LEU A 269 8.01 14.11 8.18
C LEU A 269 8.08 14.65 6.74
N LYS A 270 7.06 15.38 6.28
CA LYS A 270 7.01 15.97 4.94
C LYS A 270 8.13 16.97 4.67
N LYS A 271 8.64 17.61 5.71
CA LYS A 271 9.75 18.55 5.58
C LYS A 271 11.02 17.76 5.27
N TRP A 272 11.41 17.74 4.02
CA TRP A 272 12.71 17.26 3.56
C TRP A 272 13.69 18.43 3.70
N LEU A 273 14.52 18.40 4.74
CA LEU A 273 15.59 19.40 4.95
C LEU A 273 16.85 18.93 4.24
#